data_56681df7206ff4938e928dd55518d9be
#
_entry.id   56681df7206ff4938e928dd55518d9be
#
_cell.length_a   1.000
_cell.length_b   1.000
_cell.length_c   1.000
_cell.angle_alpha   90.00
_cell.angle_beta   90.00
_cell.angle_gamma   90.00
#
_symmetry.space_group_name_H-M   'P 1'
#
loop_
_entity.id
_entity.type
_entity.pdbx_description
1 polymer ?
#
loop_
_entity_poly.entity_id
_entity_poly.type
_entity_poly.pdbx_seq_one_letter_code
_entity_poly.pdbx_strand_id
1 'polypeptide(L)'
;VTDDVLTKARPETPPTDSAYADLVRMAYFVLPGRGKRVHRLAIARRIVDGTARGTRDRSAAGRARRRTRVLRRALRPSRRLQIGLGPWLRALPAQLPDPALTTVLSRLAPHVRAAYVLGRIEGLPRYEIRDQLIELGVRAPWSAIRAAEAVQVPAPRGADRFGPEALRPVRNRSVLPLAAVVVLTGGLVAAVVATGGGGPREASAHSLRLVAAAPDAWTRGARTLDAWPARGDLAGDRAFTRRAAGAWSAATGDRRAARGTARLLYAGRLDGTPLAVMRSGGLLARYTPGRLDVAAAGTDPSAPIALGGGRYLLAPWDTGPETLTGRPLAVSGGVTAPARARTGCGRGPLFHLGSRTFGDLGGPRATALAYRLPEDRPDGTGRPARLGPRGRGIWDRLACAAADPAKPVSEATASGFWSGELPYGGTSAEWVCTRLTYAAGGTGAQAALLGGEARPTGACDPGRPVSGTWWRAPSGRWYYLAAAGHGRVPHAAGLRRSTSWNGLLVGTGTPQAPVTLTAR
;
A
#
# COMPACT_ATOMS: atom_id res chain seq x y z
N VAL A 1 45.04 33.29 20.94
CA VAL A 1 43.83 33.99 20.45
C VAL A 1 43.15 32.98 19.54
N THR A 2 42.25 32.20 20.08
CA THR A 2 41.48 31.18 19.37
C THR A 2 40.04 31.67 19.28
N ASP A 3 39.62 32.04 18.07
CA ASP A 3 38.22 32.38 17.77
C ASP A 3 37.38 31.10 17.63
N ASP A 4 36.50 30.96 18.57
CA ASP A 4 35.49 29.88 18.65
C ASP A 4 34.28 30.28 17.80
N VAL A 5 34.21 29.80 16.55
CA VAL A 5 33.06 30.00 15.67
C VAL A 5 31.99 29.00 16.02
N LEU A 6 31.09 29.40 16.93
CA LEU A 6 29.82 28.71 17.19
C LEU A 6 28.96 28.73 15.93
N THR A 7 29.04 27.67 15.16
CA THR A 7 28.10 27.39 14.05
C THR A 7 26.72 27.13 14.59
N LYS A 8 25.91 28.17 14.65
CA LYS A 8 24.50 28.12 15.01
C LYS A 8 23.76 27.24 14.00
N ALA A 9 23.47 25.99 14.37
CA ALA A 9 22.68 25.06 13.57
C ALA A 9 21.33 25.73 13.22
N ARG A 10 21.13 25.97 11.93
CA ARG A 10 19.88 26.48 11.37
C ARG A 10 18.83 25.40 11.57
N PRO A 11 17.68 25.67 12.21
CA PRO A 11 16.64 24.66 12.34
C PRO A 11 16.17 24.24 10.95
N GLU A 12 16.40 22.99 10.57
CA GLU A 12 15.89 22.42 9.34
C GLU A 12 14.37 22.54 9.31
N THR A 13 13.86 23.20 8.29
CA THR A 13 12.43 23.33 8.05
C THR A 13 11.88 21.92 7.78
N PRO A 14 10.96 21.39 8.61
CA PRO A 14 10.44 20.05 8.41
C PRO A 14 9.78 19.94 7.02
N PRO A 15 9.93 18.81 6.33
CA PRO A 15 9.38 18.62 5.01
C PRO A 15 7.87 18.85 5.00
N THR A 16 7.34 19.34 3.89
CA THR A 16 5.93 19.78 3.71
C THR A 16 4.91 18.66 4.08
N ASP A 17 5.34 17.40 4.02
CA ASP A 17 4.53 16.23 4.37
C ASP A 17 4.32 16.07 5.89
N SER A 18 5.25 16.50 6.74
CA SER A 18 5.11 16.41 8.20
C SER A 18 4.03 17.37 8.73
N ALA A 19 3.98 18.59 8.22
CA ALA A 19 2.99 19.59 8.62
C ALA A 19 1.54 19.18 8.24
N TYR A 20 1.36 18.47 7.13
CA TYR A 20 0.07 17.88 6.77
C TYR A 20 -0.32 16.75 7.71
N ALA A 21 0.64 15.87 8.02
CA ALA A 21 0.47 14.74 8.93
C ALA A 21 0.01 15.19 10.32
N ASP A 22 0.64 16.24 10.87
CA ASP A 22 0.30 16.81 12.16
C ASP A 22 -1.13 17.37 12.18
N LEU A 23 -1.54 18.09 11.14
CA LEU A 23 -2.90 18.61 11.04
C LEU A 23 -3.96 17.49 10.95
N VAL A 24 -3.66 16.40 10.24
CA VAL A 24 -4.58 15.24 10.16
C VAL A 24 -4.65 14.52 11.50
N ARG A 25 -3.50 14.34 12.17
CA ARG A 25 -3.42 13.74 13.51
C ARG A 25 -4.23 14.55 14.52
N MET A 26 -4.03 15.85 14.57
CA MET A 26 -4.78 16.78 15.42
C MET A 26 -6.29 16.68 15.14
N ALA A 27 -6.72 16.77 13.88
CA ALA A 27 -8.12 16.66 13.50
C ALA A 27 -8.72 15.30 13.91
N TYR A 28 -7.99 14.22 13.74
CA TYR A 28 -8.41 12.86 14.10
C TYR A 28 -8.74 12.75 15.59
N PHE A 29 -7.87 13.25 16.47
CA PHE A 29 -8.08 13.15 17.91
C PHE A 29 -9.14 14.15 18.45
N VAL A 30 -9.33 15.28 17.78
CA VAL A 30 -10.32 16.30 18.18
C VAL A 30 -11.75 15.96 17.73
N LEU A 31 -11.93 15.16 16.69
CA LEU A 31 -13.27 14.79 16.18
C LEU A 31 -14.16 14.20 17.30
N PRO A 32 -15.47 14.56 17.37
CA PRO A 32 -16.40 13.95 18.30
C PRO A 32 -16.82 12.54 17.90
N GLY A 33 -17.36 11.77 18.85
CA GLY A 33 -18.10 10.54 18.61
C GLY A 33 -17.27 9.25 18.60
N ARG A 34 -18.02 8.12 18.64
CA ARG A 34 -17.51 6.73 18.71
C ARG A 34 -17.51 6.01 17.37
N GLY A 35 -17.47 6.73 16.24
CA GLY A 35 -17.51 6.13 14.90
C GLY A 35 -16.33 5.21 14.61
N LYS A 36 -16.48 4.35 13.58
CA LYS A 36 -15.40 3.44 13.09
C LYS A 36 -14.13 4.27 12.83
N ARG A 37 -12.99 3.83 13.35
CA ARG A 37 -11.68 4.53 13.28
C ARG A 37 -11.31 4.95 11.85
N VAL A 38 -11.62 4.10 10.89
CA VAL A 38 -11.42 4.32 9.46
C VAL A 38 -12.21 5.54 8.97
N HIS A 39 -13.48 5.66 9.32
CA HIS A 39 -14.31 6.83 8.98
C HIS A 39 -13.80 8.11 9.64
N ARG A 40 -13.38 8.02 10.89
CA ARG A 40 -12.82 9.14 11.63
C ARG A 40 -11.57 9.72 10.93
N LEU A 41 -10.66 8.86 10.46
CA LEU A 41 -9.49 9.30 9.71
C LEU A 41 -9.86 9.90 8.36
N ALA A 42 -10.83 9.32 7.66
CA ALA A 42 -11.32 9.86 6.38
C ALA A 42 -11.92 11.26 6.55
N ILE A 43 -12.70 11.50 7.63
CA ILE A 43 -13.25 12.82 7.96
C ILE A 43 -12.13 13.80 8.30
N ALA A 44 -11.13 13.39 9.12
CA ALA A 44 -9.99 14.23 9.47
C ALA A 44 -9.22 14.69 8.22
N ARG A 45 -8.91 13.79 7.30
CA ARG A 45 -8.27 14.13 6.02
C ARG A 45 -9.11 15.10 5.19
N ARG A 46 -10.39 14.84 5.04
CA ARG A 46 -11.31 15.74 4.30
C ARG A 46 -11.36 17.14 4.89
N ILE A 47 -11.30 17.27 6.22
CA ILE A 47 -11.23 18.56 6.90
C ILE A 47 -9.93 19.29 6.52
N VAL A 48 -8.79 18.62 6.61
CA VAL A 48 -7.48 19.21 6.32
C VAL A 48 -7.38 19.59 4.85
N ASP A 49 -7.76 18.70 3.92
CA ASP A 49 -7.77 18.98 2.48
C ASP A 49 -8.70 20.16 2.11
N GLY A 50 -9.85 20.25 2.76
CA GLY A 50 -10.78 21.35 2.57
C GLY A 50 -10.29 22.69 3.15
N THR A 51 -9.35 22.68 4.11
CA THR A 51 -8.72 23.89 4.66
C THR A 51 -7.43 24.29 3.95
N ALA A 52 -6.85 23.39 3.17
CA ALA A 52 -5.61 23.65 2.42
C ALA A 52 -5.84 24.53 1.18
N ARG A 53 -7.08 24.62 0.70
CA ARG A 53 -7.42 25.46 -0.45
C ARG A 53 -7.36 26.94 -0.07
N GLY A 54 -6.44 27.68 -0.67
CA GLY A 54 -6.36 29.16 -0.59
C GLY A 54 -5.30 29.76 0.34
N THR A 55 -4.43 29.00 0.98
CA THR A 55 -3.36 29.57 1.81
C THR A 55 -1.98 29.03 1.44
N ARG A 56 -1.25 29.81 0.63
CA ARG A 56 0.19 29.60 0.37
C ARG A 56 1.09 30.20 1.48
N ASP A 57 0.48 30.80 2.51
CA ASP A 57 1.20 31.41 3.62
C ASP A 57 1.86 30.35 4.50
N ARG A 58 3.20 30.29 4.43
CA ARG A 58 4.07 29.38 5.19
C ARG A 58 4.59 30.02 6.49
N SER A 59 4.19 31.25 6.82
CA SER A 59 4.58 31.92 8.05
C SER A 59 4.08 31.20 9.30
N ALA A 60 4.66 31.51 10.47
CA ALA A 60 4.18 30.97 11.75
C ALA A 60 2.70 31.35 11.99
N ALA A 61 2.34 32.60 11.66
CA ALA A 61 0.96 33.08 11.74
C ALA A 61 0.02 32.33 10.78
N GLY A 62 0.47 32.03 9.56
CA GLY A 62 -0.29 31.25 8.59
C GLY A 62 -0.53 29.81 9.06
N ARG A 63 0.47 29.19 9.71
CA ARG A 63 0.32 27.86 10.33
C ARG A 63 -0.68 27.88 11.49
N ALA A 64 -0.61 28.89 12.39
CA ALA A 64 -1.56 29.04 13.49
C ALA A 64 -3.00 29.21 12.97
N ARG A 65 -3.24 30.10 12.01
CA ARG A 65 -4.57 30.29 11.39
C ARG A 65 -5.11 29.02 10.71
N ARG A 66 -4.24 28.21 10.11
CA ARG A 66 -4.64 26.93 9.50
C ARG A 66 -5.04 25.94 10.59
N ARG A 67 -4.27 25.85 11.69
CA ARG A 67 -4.58 25.03 12.86
C ARG A 67 -5.96 25.39 13.44
N THR A 68 -6.23 26.66 13.67
CA THR A 68 -7.53 27.15 14.17
C THR A 68 -8.69 26.76 13.25
N ARG A 69 -8.52 26.88 11.92
CA ARG A 69 -9.56 26.46 10.95
C ARG A 69 -9.83 24.96 10.98
N VAL A 70 -8.79 24.15 11.08
CA VAL A 70 -8.92 22.69 11.20
C VAL A 70 -9.63 22.33 12.49
N LEU A 71 -9.22 22.90 13.63
CA LEU A 71 -9.86 22.69 14.93
C LEU A 71 -11.33 23.06 14.94
N ARG A 72 -11.69 24.24 14.41
CA ARG A 72 -13.08 24.72 14.33
C ARG A 72 -13.97 23.75 13.55
N ARG A 73 -13.48 23.20 12.42
CA ARG A 73 -14.21 22.22 11.64
C ARG A 73 -14.24 20.84 12.29
N ALA A 74 -13.17 20.44 12.97
CA ALA A 74 -13.10 19.15 13.65
C ALA A 74 -13.98 19.08 14.90
N LEU A 75 -14.11 20.18 15.62
CA LEU A 75 -14.98 20.26 16.81
C LEU A 75 -16.48 20.18 16.47
N ARG A 76 -16.87 20.68 15.28
CA ARG A 76 -18.28 20.67 14.81
C ARG A 76 -18.34 20.19 13.35
N PRO A 77 -18.10 18.89 13.08
CA PRO A 77 -18.12 18.36 11.73
C PRO A 77 -19.56 18.41 11.19
N SER A 78 -19.75 19.06 10.03
CA SER A 78 -21.06 19.08 9.36
C SER A 78 -21.39 17.69 8.81
N ARG A 79 -22.69 17.33 8.69
CA ARG A 79 -23.14 16.07 8.08
C ARG A 79 -22.63 15.91 6.63
N ARG A 80 -22.45 17.01 5.90
CA ARG A 80 -21.89 17.02 4.54
C ARG A 80 -20.46 16.48 4.45
N LEU A 81 -19.68 16.53 5.54
CA LEU A 81 -18.33 15.96 5.60
C LEU A 81 -18.34 14.43 5.65
N GLN A 82 -19.46 13.81 5.98
CA GLN A 82 -19.62 12.35 6.05
C GLN A 82 -20.07 11.75 4.70
N ILE A 83 -20.62 12.58 3.80
CA ILE A 83 -21.09 12.16 2.48
C ILE A 83 -19.90 12.16 1.50
N GLY A 84 -19.78 11.12 0.67
CA GLY A 84 -18.74 11.03 -0.36
C GLY A 84 -17.33 10.80 0.19
N LEU A 85 -17.18 10.01 1.26
CA LEU A 85 -15.88 9.69 1.87
C LEU A 85 -15.03 8.69 1.06
N GLY A 86 -15.57 8.09 0.00
CA GLY A 86 -14.91 7.05 -0.79
C GLY A 86 -13.44 7.32 -1.14
N PRO A 87 -13.08 8.50 -1.70
CA PRO A 87 -11.68 8.81 -2.05
C PRO A 87 -10.74 8.87 -0.85
N TRP A 88 -11.22 9.36 0.30
CA TRP A 88 -10.42 9.45 1.55
C TRP A 88 -10.30 8.10 2.25
N LEU A 89 -11.33 7.24 2.19
CA LEU A 89 -11.29 5.87 2.72
C LEU A 89 -10.28 4.99 1.97
N ARG A 90 -10.10 5.22 0.68
CA ARG A 90 -9.17 4.44 -0.18
C ARG A 90 -7.69 4.60 0.18
N ALA A 91 -7.32 5.73 0.77
CA ALA A 91 -5.95 6.07 1.09
C ALA A 91 -5.64 5.90 2.60
N LEU A 92 -6.30 4.97 3.28
CA LEU A 92 -6.12 4.75 4.72
C LEU A 92 -4.98 3.76 4.99
N PRO A 93 -4.20 3.98 6.08
CA PRO A 93 -3.16 3.07 6.51
C PRO A 93 -3.75 1.80 7.10
N ALA A 94 -2.95 0.73 7.09
CA ALA A 94 -3.29 -0.52 7.77
C ALA A 94 -3.28 -0.37 9.31
N GLN A 95 -2.43 0.53 9.83
CA GLN A 95 -2.32 0.80 11.26
C GLN A 95 -3.00 2.12 11.63
N LEU A 96 -3.93 2.06 12.55
CA LEU A 96 -4.66 3.19 13.13
C LEU A 96 -4.29 3.33 14.61
N PRO A 97 -4.31 4.57 15.17
CA PRO A 97 -4.02 4.80 16.58
C PRO A 97 -4.86 3.93 17.53
N ASP A 98 -4.35 3.73 18.75
CA ASP A 98 -5.01 2.94 19.79
C ASP A 98 -6.45 3.43 20.02
N PRO A 99 -7.44 2.51 19.99
CA PRO A 99 -8.82 2.85 20.28
C PRO A 99 -9.04 3.35 21.71
N ALA A 100 -8.20 2.97 22.67
CA ALA A 100 -8.31 3.39 24.06
C ALA A 100 -8.21 4.91 24.20
N LEU A 101 -7.21 5.53 23.60
CA LEU A 101 -7.03 6.98 23.60
C LEU A 101 -8.23 7.71 22.96
N THR A 102 -8.67 7.27 21.79
CA THR A 102 -9.82 7.89 21.12
C THR A 102 -11.12 7.74 21.89
N THR A 103 -11.29 6.65 22.63
CA THR A 103 -12.45 6.40 23.48
C THR A 103 -12.46 7.35 24.67
N VAL A 104 -11.35 7.53 25.36
CA VAL A 104 -11.23 8.49 26.47
C VAL A 104 -11.48 9.91 25.97
N LEU A 105 -10.80 10.32 24.89
CA LEU A 105 -10.96 11.65 24.31
C LEU A 105 -12.41 11.93 23.84
N SER A 106 -13.14 10.92 23.38
CA SER A 106 -14.52 11.09 22.95
C SER A 106 -15.50 11.44 24.08
N ARG A 107 -15.14 11.13 25.32
CA ARG A 107 -15.94 11.42 26.52
C ARG A 107 -15.72 12.84 27.06
N LEU A 108 -14.63 13.51 26.67
CA LEU A 108 -14.28 14.83 27.10
C LEU A 108 -15.15 15.90 26.41
N ALA A 109 -15.42 16.99 27.13
CA ALA A 109 -16.04 18.19 26.55
C ALA A 109 -15.16 18.68 25.35
N PRO A 110 -15.76 19.26 24.29
CA PRO A 110 -15.03 19.59 23.06
C PRO A 110 -13.79 20.47 23.28
N HIS A 111 -13.89 21.49 24.15
CA HIS A 111 -12.80 22.42 24.46
C HIS A 111 -11.71 21.79 25.35
N VAL A 112 -12.06 20.89 26.28
CA VAL A 112 -11.10 20.11 27.08
C VAL A 112 -10.34 19.15 26.20
N ARG A 113 -11.02 18.47 25.29
CA ARG A 113 -10.40 17.58 24.29
C ARG A 113 -9.43 18.33 23.36
N ALA A 114 -9.82 19.54 22.88
CA ALA A 114 -8.93 20.37 22.08
C ALA A 114 -7.68 20.77 22.88
N ALA A 115 -7.83 21.21 24.15
CA ALA A 115 -6.71 21.54 25.01
C ALA A 115 -5.77 20.35 25.24
N TYR A 116 -6.32 19.16 25.48
CA TYR A 116 -5.54 17.93 25.65
C TYR A 116 -4.73 17.59 24.39
N VAL A 117 -5.35 17.63 23.22
CA VAL A 117 -4.68 17.33 21.94
C VAL A 117 -3.57 18.33 21.67
N LEU A 118 -3.81 19.62 21.87
CA LEU A 118 -2.81 20.67 21.67
C LEU A 118 -1.63 20.55 22.64
N GLY A 119 -1.86 20.19 23.90
CA GLY A 119 -0.80 20.07 24.90
C GLY A 119 -0.05 18.75 24.86
N ARG A 120 -0.77 17.62 24.89
CA ARG A 120 -0.17 16.29 25.03
C ARG A 120 0.23 15.64 23.70
N ILE A 121 -0.44 15.97 22.61
CA ILE A 121 -0.17 15.35 21.30
C ILE A 121 0.67 16.28 20.41
N GLU A 122 0.35 17.58 20.38
CA GLU A 122 1.07 18.57 19.59
C GLU A 122 2.21 19.26 20.35
N GLY A 123 2.29 19.09 21.68
CA GLY A 123 3.39 19.64 22.50
C GLY A 123 3.39 21.16 22.64
N LEU A 124 2.24 21.83 22.47
CA LEU A 124 2.17 23.28 22.56
C LEU A 124 2.28 23.78 24.00
N PRO A 125 2.96 24.92 24.25
CA PRO A 125 3.01 25.55 25.56
C PRO A 125 1.63 26.11 25.95
N ARG A 126 1.37 26.18 27.26
CA ARG A 126 0.06 26.58 27.84
C ARG A 126 -0.48 27.90 27.29
N TYR A 127 0.38 28.89 27.06
CA TYR A 127 -0.04 30.19 26.52
C TYR A 127 -0.50 30.09 25.07
N GLU A 128 0.16 29.31 24.24
CA GLU A 128 -0.28 29.07 22.86
C GLU A 128 -1.61 28.30 22.81
N ILE A 129 -1.79 27.34 23.72
CA ILE A 129 -3.07 26.61 23.85
C ILE A 129 -4.19 27.58 24.24
N ARG A 130 -3.94 28.48 25.22
CA ARG A 130 -4.87 29.52 25.62
C ARG A 130 -5.31 30.38 24.43
N ASP A 131 -4.34 30.88 23.67
CA ASP A 131 -4.59 31.78 22.53
C ASP A 131 -5.40 31.04 21.44
N GLN A 132 -5.07 29.79 21.16
CA GLN A 132 -5.85 28.95 20.23
C GLN A 132 -7.29 28.71 20.72
N LEU A 133 -7.49 28.50 22.02
CA LEU A 133 -8.82 28.33 22.62
C LEU A 133 -9.64 29.63 22.58
N ILE A 134 -9.00 30.78 22.77
CA ILE A 134 -9.64 32.10 22.62
C ILE A 134 -10.10 32.28 21.16
N GLU A 135 -9.26 31.98 20.18
CA GLU A 135 -9.62 32.04 18.76
C GLU A 135 -10.78 31.10 18.40
N LEU A 136 -10.93 29.99 19.12
CA LEU A 136 -12.05 29.05 18.99
C LEU A 136 -13.33 29.52 19.70
N GLY A 137 -13.29 30.64 20.43
CA GLY A 137 -14.42 31.22 21.16
C GLY A 137 -14.67 30.55 22.50
N VAL A 138 -13.67 29.94 23.13
CA VAL A 138 -13.81 29.35 24.48
C VAL A 138 -13.74 30.45 25.55
N ARG A 139 -14.80 30.62 26.33
CA ARG A 139 -14.90 31.68 27.35
C ARG A 139 -13.93 31.51 28.51
N ALA A 140 -13.64 30.28 28.91
CA ALA A 140 -12.77 29.95 30.04
C ALA A 140 -11.61 29.03 29.62
N PRO A 141 -10.60 29.53 28.87
CA PRO A 141 -9.53 28.70 28.31
C PRO A 141 -8.67 28.05 29.39
N TRP A 142 -8.37 28.75 30.49
CA TRP A 142 -7.56 28.21 31.57
C TRP A 142 -8.24 27.07 32.34
N SER A 143 -9.55 27.08 32.49
CA SER A 143 -10.28 25.98 33.09
C SER A 143 -10.25 24.73 32.19
N ALA A 144 -10.34 24.94 30.87
CA ALA A 144 -10.22 23.84 29.89
C ALA A 144 -8.82 23.23 29.90
N ILE A 145 -7.76 24.03 30.02
CA ILE A 145 -6.37 23.59 30.11
C ILE A 145 -6.16 22.78 31.39
N ARG A 146 -6.56 23.28 32.55
CA ARG A 146 -6.46 22.55 33.84
C ARG A 146 -7.25 21.24 33.82
N ALA A 147 -8.45 21.24 33.27
CA ALA A 147 -9.25 20.03 33.11
C ALA A 147 -8.58 19.02 32.18
N ALA A 148 -7.92 19.47 31.11
CA ALA A 148 -7.17 18.60 30.19
C ALA A 148 -5.92 18.01 30.83
N GLU A 149 -5.23 18.76 31.69
CA GLU A 149 -4.05 18.30 32.44
C GLU A 149 -4.40 17.23 33.47
N ALA A 150 -5.57 17.31 34.08
CA ALA A 150 -6.09 16.34 35.04
C ALA A 150 -6.54 15.01 34.40
N VAL A 151 -6.64 14.95 33.06
CA VAL A 151 -7.04 13.72 32.36
C VAL A 151 -5.91 12.69 32.41
N GLN A 152 -6.12 11.63 33.16
CA GLN A 152 -5.24 10.47 33.16
C GLN A 152 -5.63 9.55 32.00
N VAL A 153 -4.73 9.37 31.06
CA VAL A 153 -4.84 8.38 29.99
C VAL A 153 -3.78 7.33 30.22
N PRO A 154 -4.10 6.03 30.15
CA PRO A 154 -3.08 4.99 30.16
C PRO A 154 -2.02 5.34 29.11
N ALA A 155 -0.75 5.27 29.50
CA ALA A 155 0.36 5.65 28.61
C ALA A 155 0.18 4.97 27.25
N PRO A 156 0.13 5.73 26.14
CA PRO A 156 -0.07 5.14 24.84
C PRO A 156 1.09 4.22 24.54
N ARG A 157 0.81 2.94 24.39
CA ARG A 157 1.81 1.94 23.99
C ARG A 157 2.19 2.16 22.53
N GLY A 158 3.05 3.15 22.26
CA GLY A 158 3.65 3.37 20.93
C GLY A 158 2.69 3.75 19.79
N ALA A 159 1.43 4.06 20.09
CA ALA A 159 0.34 4.07 19.13
C ALA A 159 -0.10 5.47 18.65
N ASP A 160 0.66 6.53 18.95
CA ASP A 160 0.35 7.89 18.53
C ASP A 160 0.80 8.19 17.10
N ARG A 161 1.54 7.28 16.48
CA ARG A 161 2.16 7.51 15.19
C ARG A 161 1.33 6.89 14.08
N PHE A 162 0.73 7.74 13.29
CA PHE A 162 0.32 7.36 11.95
C PHE A 162 1.59 7.08 11.14
N GLY A 163 1.64 5.98 10.38
CA GLY A 163 2.73 5.75 9.45
C GLY A 163 2.81 6.91 8.44
N PRO A 164 3.99 7.43 8.09
CA PRO A 164 4.15 8.60 7.22
C PRO A 164 3.48 8.42 5.85
N GLU A 165 3.38 7.19 5.35
CA GLU A 165 2.69 6.87 4.09
C GLU A 165 1.17 7.08 4.15
N ALA A 166 0.59 7.06 5.35
CA ALA A 166 -0.82 7.19 5.60
C ALA A 166 -1.36 8.60 5.41
N LEU A 167 -0.49 9.58 5.43
CA LEU A 167 -0.83 10.99 5.65
C LEU A 167 -0.46 11.87 4.44
N ARG A 168 -0.24 11.26 3.27
CA ARG A 168 -0.09 12.03 2.03
C ARG A 168 -1.41 12.73 1.66
N PRO A 169 -1.36 14.00 1.24
CA PRO A 169 -2.55 14.72 0.81
C PRO A 169 -3.21 13.99 -0.37
N VAL A 170 -4.52 13.79 -0.29
CA VAL A 170 -5.29 13.29 -1.43
C VAL A 170 -5.34 14.42 -2.45
N ARG A 171 -4.59 14.27 -3.54
CA ARG A 171 -4.56 15.25 -4.63
C ARG A 171 -5.93 15.23 -5.32
N ASN A 172 -6.83 16.13 -4.92
CA ASN A 172 -8.06 16.37 -5.65
C ASN A 172 -7.71 16.96 -7.00
N ARG A 173 -7.87 16.17 -8.07
CA ARG A 173 -8.05 16.74 -9.39
C ARG A 173 -9.29 17.63 -9.31
N SER A 174 -9.13 18.93 -9.63
CA SER A 174 -10.18 19.92 -9.56
C SER A 174 -11.43 19.41 -10.32
N VAL A 175 -12.58 19.39 -9.67
CA VAL A 175 -13.89 19.10 -10.29
C VAL A 175 -14.44 20.28 -11.11
N LEU A 176 -13.66 21.37 -11.26
CA LEU A 176 -14.04 22.54 -12.04
C LEU A 176 -14.40 22.24 -13.50
N PRO A 177 -13.72 21.34 -14.27
CA PRO A 177 -14.17 21.03 -15.61
C PRO A 177 -15.49 20.24 -15.65
N LEU A 178 -15.88 19.54 -14.57
CA LEU A 178 -17.14 18.79 -14.52
C LEU A 178 -18.35 19.71 -14.32
N ALA A 179 -18.20 20.82 -13.60
CA ALA A 179 -19.28 21.79 -13.40
C ALA A 179 -19.60 22.57 -14.71
N ALA A 180 -18.56 22.89 -15.51
CA ALA A 180 -18.76 23.56 -16.80
C ALA A 180 -19.42 22.63 -17.84
N VAL A 181 -19.09 21.32 -17.81
CA VAL A 181 -19.72 20.33 -18.69
C VAL A 181 -21.19 20.09 -18.30
N VAL A 182 -21.54 20.10 -17.02
CA VAL A 182 -22.92 19.92 -16.54
C VAL A 182 -23.80 21.11 -16.95
N VAL A 183 -23.29 22.35 -16.95
CA VAL A 183 -24.06 23.54 -17.39
C VAL A 183 -24.26 23.54 -18.90
N LEU A 184 -23.26 23.14 -19.70
CA LEU A 184 -23.38 23.08 -21.17
C LEU A 184 -24.28 21.92 -21.65
N THR A 185 -24.24 20.77 -20.98
CA THR A 185 -25.09 19.62 -21.30
C THR A 185 -26.52 19.80 -20.81
N GLY A 186 -26.75 20.51 -19.70
CA GLY A 186 -28.08 20.84 -19.20
C GLY A 186 -28.84 21.77 -20.17
N GLY A 187 -28.17 22.74 -20.78
CA GLY A 187 -28.75 23.64 -21.79
C GLY A 187 -29.13 22.91 -23.08
N LEU A 188 -28.33 21.95 -23.53
CA LEU A 188 -28.59 21.17 -24.73
C LEU A 188 -29.74 20.15 -24.55
N VAL A 189 -29.86 19.54 -23.38
CA VAL A 189 -30.94 18.60 -23.03
C VAL A 189 -32.28 19.33 -22.92
N ALA A 190 -32.32 20.56 -22.39
CA ALA A 190 -33.53 21.36 -22.32
C ALA A 190 -34.04 21.76 -23.73
N ALA A 191 -33.15 22.03 -24.67
CA ALA A 191 -33.51 22.34 -26.07
C ALA A 191 -34.05 21.12 -26.83
N VAL A 192 -33.56 19.89 -26.54
CA VAL A 192 -34.01 18.64 -27.18
C VAL A 192 -35.36 18.14 -26.62
N VAL A 193 -35.63 18.36 -25.32
CA VAL A 193 -36.88 17.96 -24.67
C VAL A 193 -38.06 18.85 -25.09
N ALA A 194 -37.80 20.11 -25.50
CA ALA A 194 -38.85 21.03 -26.00
C ALA A 194 -39.35 20.70 -27.42
N THR A 195 -38.66 19.82 -28.16
CA THR A 195 -38.99 19.53 -29.58
C THR A 195 -39.41 18.09 -29.90
N GLY A 196 -39.53 17.18 -28.90
CA GLY A 196 -39.83 15.78 -29.18
C GLY A 196 -40.69 15.10 -28.14
N GLY A 197 -41.92 14.77 -28.49
CA GLY A 197 -42.87 14.03 -27.68
C GLY A 197 -42.52 12.55 -27.47
N GLY A 198 -42.82 12.06 -26.30
CA GLY A 198 -43.36 10.75 -25.98
C GLY A 198 -42.44 9.53 -25.97
N GLY A 199 -42.26 8.95 -24.76
CA GLY A 199 -41.84 7.58 -24.49
C GLY A 199 -40.97 7.46 -23.25
N PRO A 200 -41.19 6.49 -22.33
CA PRO A 200 -40.35 6.30 -21.16
C PRO A 200 -38.97 5.87 -21.61
N ARG A 201 -37.99 6.80 -21.46
CA ARG A 201 -36.58 6.48 -21.67
C ARG A 201 -36.08 5.68 -20.47
N GLU A 202 -35.87 4.38 -20.70
CA GLU A 202 -35.01 3.58 -19.87
C GLU A 202 -33.69 4.36 -19.68
N ALA A 203 -33.30 4.51 -18.38
CA ALA A 203 -32.03 5.13 -18.02
C ALA A 203 -30.91 4.33 -18.71
N SER A 204 -30.30 4.91 -19.75
CA SER A 204 -29.17 4.30 -20.46
C SER A 204 -28.04 4.07 -19.47
N ALA A 205 -27.97 2.89 -18.91
CA ALA A 205 -26.81 2.43 -18.18
C ALA A 205 -25.59 2.67 -19.07
N HIS A 206 -24.64 3.45 -18.61
CA HIS A 206 -23.42 3.77 -19.35
C HIS A 206 -22.66 2.47 -19.60
N SER A 207 -22.94 1.83 -20.73
CA SER A 207 -22.34 0.56 -21.12
C SER A 207 -20.85 0.76 -21.36
N LEU A 208 -20.03 -0.07 -20.71
CA LEU A 208 -18.60 -0.11 -20.93
C LEU A 208 -18.32 -0.52 -22.38
N ARG A 209 -17.64 0.36 -23.13
CA ARG A 209 -17.23 0.07 -24.51
C ARG A 209 -15.87 -0.62 -24.50
N LEU A 210 -15.79 -1.84 -25.04
CA LEU A 210 -14.51 -2.52 -25.27
C LEU A 210 -13.91 -2.07 -26.61
N VAL A 211 -12.60 -1.80 -26.58
CA VAL A 211 -11.79 -1.43 -27.74
C VAL A 211 -10.54 -2.30 -27.75
N ALA A 212 -10.21 -2.88 -28.88
CA ALA A 212 -8.93 -3.55 -29.12
C ALA A 212 -7.91 -2.56 -29.65
N ALA A 213 -6.64 -2.70 -29.28
CA ALA A 213 -5.54 -2.00 -29.93
C ALA A 213 -5.29 -2.63 -31.32
N ALA A 214 -4.77 -1.84 -32.26
CA ALA A 214 -4.30 -2.36 -33.54
C ALA A 214 -3.21 -3.42 -33.31
N PRO A 215 -3.08 -4.43 -34.17
CA PRO A 215 -2.12 -5.53 -34.00
C PRO A 215 -0.66 -5.07 -33.81
N ASP A 216 -0.32 -3.94 -34.43
CA ASP A 216 1.02 -3.33 -34.44
C ASP A 216 1.12 -2.02 -33.61
N ALA A 217 0.13 -1.71 -32.78
CA ALA A 217 0.12 -0.48 -31.98
C ALA A 217 1.37 -0.33 -31.09
N TRP A 218 1.92 -1.44 -30.61
CA TRP A 218 3.11 -1.49 -29.77
C TRP A 218 4.42 -1.21 -30.50
N THR A 219 4.46 -1.32 -31.84
CA THR A 219 5.65 -1.02 -32.65
C THR A 219 5.76 0.47 -32.98
N ARG A 220 4.62 1.19 -33.01
CA ARG A 220 4.55 2.60 -33.41
C ARG A 220 4.50 3.57 -32.22
N GLY A 221 4.37 3.08 -31.00
CA GLY A 221 4.20 3.93 -29.82
C GLY A 221 4.88 3.39 -28.58
N ALA A 222 4.56 3.98 -27.44
CA ALA A 222 5.07 3.53 -26.15
C ALA A 222 4.59 2.10 -25.82
N ARG A 223 5.51 1.27 -25.36
CA ARG A 223 5.20 -0.10 -24.90
C ARG A 223 4.43 -0.05 -23.58
N THR A 224 3.13 0.08 -23.68
CA THR A 224 2.19 0.10 -22.54
C THR A 224 1.19 -1.03 -22.66
N LEU A 225 0.47 -1.33 -21.58
CA LEU A 225 -0.64 -2.29 -21.61
C LEU A 225 -1.75 -1.88 -22.58
N ASP A 226 -1.92 -0.57 -22.87
CA ASP A 226 -2.93 -0.09 -23.83
C ASP A 226 -2.54 -0.38 -25.28
N ALA A 227 -1.27 -0.67 -25.54
CA ALA A 227 -0.77 -1.06 -26.85
C ALA A 227 -0.83 -2.58 -27.10
N TRP A 228 -1.28 -3.38 -26.13
CA TRP A 228 -1.44 -4.82 -26.34
C TRP A 228 -2.65 -5.08 -27.25
N PRO A 229 -2.47 -5.80 -28.38
CA PRO A 229 -3.59 -6.22 -29.21
C PRO A 229 -4.43 -7.26 -28.49
N ALA A 230 -5.72 -7.31 -28.80
CA ALA A 230 -6.59 -8.38 -28.31
C ALA A 230 -6.20 -9.71 -28.96
N ARG A 231 -6.01 -10.75 -28.15
CA ARG A 231 -5.63 -12.10 -28.58
C ARG A 231 -6.64 -13.14 -28.09
N GLY A 232 -6.60 -14.33 -28.63
CA GLY A 232 -7.48 -15.45 -28.30
C GLY A 232 -8.60 -15.64 -29.34
N ASP A 233 -9.12 -16.88 -29.42
CA ASP A 233 -10.12 -17.34 -30.39
C ASP A 233 -11.50 -16.68 -30.23
N LEU A 234 -11.81 -16.10 -29.08
CA LEU A 234 -13.05 -15.38 -28.80
C LEU A 234 -12.91 -13.84 -28.88
N ALA A 235 -11.75 -13.31 -29.30
CA ALA A 235 -11.53 -11.87 -29.38
C ALA A 235 -12.50 -11.18 -30.36
N GLY A 236 -12.91 -11.88 -31.42
CA GLY A 236 -13.92 -11.45 -32.41
C GLY A 236 -15.37 -11.76 -32.02
N ASP A 237 -15.60 -12.57 -30.98
CA ASP A 237 -16.96 -12.90 -30.53
C ASP A 237 -17.61 -11.71 -29.78
N ARG A 238 -18.45 -10.96 -30.53
CA ARG A 238 -19.13 -9.78 -30.02
C ARG A 238 -20.13 -10.12 -28.89
N ALA A 239 -20.72 -11.31 -28.88
CA ALA A 239 -21.67 -11.69 -27.86
C ALA A 239 -20.94 -11.98 -26.54
N PHE A 240 -19.85 -12.71 -26.59
CA PHE A 240 -19.02 -13.01 -25.42
C PHE A 240 -18.37 -11.74 -24.84
N THR A 241 -17.75 -10.90 -25.69
CA THR A 241 -17.07 -9.68 -25.24
C THR A 241 -18.05 -8.64 -24.68
N ARG A 242 -19.28 -8.53 -25.21
CA ARG A 242 -20.34 -7.70 -24.62
C ARG A 242 -20.79 -8.21 -23.26
N ARG A 243 -20.94 -9.53 -23.07
CA ARG A 243 -21.25 -10.10 -21.75
C ARG A 243 -20.15 -9.78 -20.74
N ALA A 244 -18.87 -9.92 -21.12
CA ALA A 244 -17.74 -9.58 -20.25
C ALA A 244 -17.74 -8.08 -19.87
N ALA A 245 -17.97 -7.20 -20.82
CA ALA A 245 -18.08 -5.75 -20.59
C ALA A 245 -19.29 -5.41 -19.68
N GLY A 246 -20.44 -6.02 -19.93
CA GLY A 246 -21.65 -5.87 -19.11
C GLY A 246 -21.42 -6.31 -17.66
N ALA A 247 -20.79 -7.45 -17.46
CA ALA A 247 -20.44 -7.94 -16.14
C ALA A 247 -19.51 -6.96 -15.39
N TRP A 248 -18.55 -6.33 -16.08
CA TRP A 248 -17.68 -5.34 -15.46
C TRP A 248 -18.36 -4.00 -15.18
N SER A 249 -19.22 -3.54 -16.06
CA SER A 249 -20.00 -2.31 -15.83
C SER A 249 -21.03 -2.46 -14.72
N ALA A 250 -21.59 -3.66 -14.55
CA ALA A 250 -22.56 -3.99 -13.50
C ALA A 250 -21.92 -4.31 -12.14
N ALA A 251 -20.59 -4.45 -12.05
CA ALA A 251 -19.91 -4.78 -10.81
C ALA A 251 -20.20 -3.72 -9.74
N THR A 252 -20.76 -4.14 -8.61
CA THR A 252 -21.10 -3.26 -7.49
C THR A 252 -19.86 -2.78 -6.73
N GLY A 253 -19.81 -1.49 -6.45
CA GLY A 253 -18.75 -0.83 -5.70
C GLY A 253 -17.85 0.04 -6.58
N ASP A 254 -17.63 1.29 -6.16
CA ASP A 254 -16.90 2.38 -6.86
C ASP A 254 -15.51 2.02 -7.40
N ARG A 255 -14.90 0.96 -6.90
CA ARG A 255 -13.53 0.53 -7.25
C ARG A 255 -13.47 -0.56 -8.31
N ARG A 256 -14.57 -1.25 -8.58
CA ARG A 256 -14.60 -2.44 -9.45
C ARG A 256 -15.33 -2.20 -10.76
N ALA A 257 -16.28 -1.27 -10.78
CA ALA A 257 -16.98 -0.91 -11.99
C ALA A 257 -16.11 -0.09 -12.93
N ALA A 258 -15.98 -0.49 -14.19
CA ALA A 258 -15.37 0.32 -15.23
C ALA A 258 -16.44 1.13 -15.93
N ARG A 259 -16.12 2.39 -16.28
CA ARG A 259 -16.99 3.30 -17.03
C ARG A 259 -16.26 3.84 -18.25
N GLY A 260 -16.99 4.10 -19.32
CA GLY A 260 -16.45 4.65 -20.55
C GLY A 260 -15.79 3.59 -21.43
N THR A 261 -14.48 3.68 -21.69
CA THR A 261 -13.75 2.76 -22.58
C THR A 261 -12.81 1.85 -21.80
N ALA A 262 -12.83 0.55 -22.10
CA ALA A 262 -11.86 -0.41 -21.64
C ALA A 262 -11.15 -1.08 -22.83
N ARG A 263 -9.93 -1.57 -22.59
CA ARG A 263 -9.14 -2.33 -23.56
C ARG A 263 -9.39 -3.82 -23.38
N LEU A 264 -9.69 -4.53 -24.46
CA LEU A 264 -9.65 -5.98 -24.51
C LEU A 264 -8.21 -6.42 -24.77
N LEU A 265 -7.66 -7.24 -23.88
CA LEU A 265 -6.28 -7.78 -24.01
C LEU A 265 -6.29 -9.23 -24.45
N TYR A 266 -7.29 -9.99 -24.00
CA TYR A 266 -7.45 -11.39 -24.34
C TYR A 266 -8.94 -11.78 -24.29
N ALA A 267 -9.37 -12.60 -25.23
CA ALA A 267 -10.61 -13.37 -25.12
C ALA A 267 -10.42 -14.71 -25.81
N GLY A 268 -10.52 -15.80 -25.07
CA GLY A 268 -10.28 -17.13 -25.64
C GLY A 268 -10.71 -18.24 -24.68
N ARG A 269 -10.56 -19.49 -25.14
CA ARG A 269 -10.81 -20.67 -24.32
C ARG A 269 -9.51 -21.21 -23.73
N LEU A 270 -9.52 -21.41 -22.40
CA LEU A 270 -8.47 -22.11 -21.69
C LEU A 270 -9.04 -23.40 -21.12
N ASP A 271 -8.50 -24.52 -21.57
CA ASP A 271 -8.99 -25.85 -21.17
C ASP A 271 -10.54 -25.94 -21.30
N GLY A 272 -11.10 -25.44 -22.42
CA GLY A 272 -12.52 -25.39 -22.73
C GLY A 272 -13.30 -24.24 -22.08
N THR A 273 -12.77 -23.57 -21.05
CA THR A 273 -13.44 -22.50 -20.33
C THR A 273 -13.23 -21.15 -21.02
N PRO A 274 -14.28 -20.42 -21.41
CA PRO A 274 -14.14 -19.09 -21.98
C PRO A 274 -13.69 -18.07 -20.93
N LEU A 275 -12.71 -17.24 -21.31
CA LEU A 275 -12.07 -16.24 -20.46
C LEU A 275 -11.87 -14.95 -21.24
N ALA A 276 -12.18 -13.79 -20.63
CA ALA A 276 -11.76 -12.49 -21.13
C ALA A 276 -10.89 -11.76 -20.10
N VAL A 277 -9.87 -11.06 -20.60
CA VAL A 277 -9.05 -10.13 -19.82
C VAL A 277 -9.18 -8.74 -20.41
N MET A 278 -9.59 -7.82 -19.57
CA MET A 278 -9.89 -6.44 -19.93
C MET A 278 -9.12 -5.48 -19.03
N ARG A 279 -8.82 -4.27 -19.54
CA ARG A 279 -8.15 -3.21 -18.79
C ARG A 279 -8.91 -1.89 -18.87
N SER A 280 -9.06 -1.19 -17.74
CA SER A 280 -9.55 0.18 -17.69
C SER A 280 -8.78 0.98 -16.65
N GLY A 281 -8.09 2.03 -17.10
CA GLY A 281 -7.21 2.81 -16.22
C GLY A 281 -6.15 1.94 -15.55
N GLY A 282 -6.06 1.97 -14.23
CA GLY A 282 -5.15 1.16 -13.40
C GLY A 282 -5.69 -0.21 -13.01
N LEU A 283 -6.79 -0.70 -13.60
CA LEU A 283 -7.44 -1.96 -13.24
C LEU A 283 -7.36 -2.99 -14.36
N LEU A 284 -7.20 -4.24 -13.98
CA LEU A 284 -7.40 -5.44 -14.79
C LEU A 284 -8.64 -6.17 -14.31
N ALA A 285 -9.47 -6.60 -15.25
CA ALA A 285 -10.60 -7.48 -14.99
C ALA A 285 -10.43 -8.80 -15.73
N ARG A 286 -10.62 -9.90 -15.04
CA ARG A 286 -10.67 -11.25 -15.57
C ARG A 286 -12.10 -11.77 -15.44
N TYR A 287 -12.73 -12.02 -16.58
CA TYR A 287 -14.10 -12.49 -16.66
C TYR A 287 -14.14 -13.95 -17.14
N THR A 288 -14.84 -14.78 -16.41
CA THR A 288 -15.35 -16.09 -16.86
C THR A 288 -16.86 -16.10 -16.66
N PRO A 289 -17.64 -16.92 -17.36
CA PRO A 289 -19.08 -16.99 -17.13
C PRO A 289 -19.42 -17.16 -15.65
N GLY A 290 -20.19 -16.22 -15.10
CA GLY A 290 -20.58 -16.20 -13.69
C GLY A 290 -19.55 -15.64 -12.71
N ARG A 291 -18.33 -15.28 -13.15
CA ARG A 291 -17.29 -14.74 -12.25
C ARG A 291 -16.52 -13.58 -12.87
N LEU A 292 -16.33 -12.53 -12.09
CA LEU A 292 -15.50 -11.38 -12.43
C LEU A 292 -14.53 -11.09 -11.28
N ASP A 293 -13.24 -11.18 -11.58
CA ASP A 293 -12.17 -10.79 -10.67
C ASP A 293 -11.55 -9.46 -11.15
N VAL A 294 -11.53 -8.43 -10.31
CA VAL A 294 -10.94 -7.13 -10.64
C VAL A 294 -9.86 -6.77 -9.64
N ALA A 295 -8.69 -6.42 -10.15
CA ALA A 295 -7.54 -6.04 -9.34
C ALA A 295 -6.69 -4.96 -10.02
N ALA A 296 -5.72 -4.39 -9.27
CA ALA A 296 -4.78 -3.42 -9.81
C ALA A 296 -3.89 -4.04 -10.90
N ALA A 297 -3.75 -3.31 -12.02
CA ALA A 297 -2.96 -3.75 -13.17
C ALA A 297 -1.43 -3.67 -12.96
N GLY A 298 -0.98 -2.83 -12.01
CA GLY A 298 0.44 -2.49 -11.91
C GLY A 298 0.91 -1.58 -13.05
N THR A 299 2.15 -1.14 -12.97
CA THR A 299 2.75 -0.17 -13.91
C THR A 299 3.73 -0.79 -14.91
N ASP A 300 4.25 -2.00 -14.64
CA ASP A 300 5.19 -2.67 -15.54
C ASP A 300 4.48 -3.12 -16.83
N PRO A 301 4.84 -2.60 -18.01
CA PRO A 301 4.16 -2.96 -19.25
C PRO A 301 4.46 -4.38 -19.71
N SER A 302 5.57 -4.97 -19.30
CA SER A 302 6.02 -6.32 -19.72
C SER A 302 5.69 -7.43 -18.72
N ALA A 303 5.08 -7.13 -17.55
CA ALA A 303 4.73 -8.21 -16.63
C ALA A 303 3.62 -9.09 -17.24
N PRO A 304 3.81 -10.42 -17.32
CA PRO A 304 2.85 -11.34 -17.89
C PRO A 304 1.53 -11.36 -17.11
N ILE A 305 0.40 -11.50 -17.79
CA ILE A 305 -0.93 -11.52 -17.19
C ILE A 305 -1.35 -12.96 -16.89
N ALA A 306 -1.73 -13.26 -15.66
CA ALA A 306 -2.18 -14.58 -15.25
C ALA A 306 -3.58 -14.88 -15.84
N LEU A 307 -3.67 -15.92 -16.66
CA LEU A 307 -4.92 -16.36 -17.25
C LEU A 307 -5.62 -17.45 -16.41
N GLY A 308 -4.88 -18.13 -15.56
CA GLY A 308 -5.31 -19.29 -14.79
C GLY A 308 -4.66 -20.58 -15.28
N GLY A 309 -4.77 -21.66 -14.49
CA GLY A 309 -4.14 -22.94 -14.85
C GLY A 309 -2.62 -22.91 -15.00
N GLY A 310 -1.94 -21.88 -14.46
CA GLY A 310 -0.50 -21.66 -14.63
C GLY A 310 -0.13 -21.07 -15.99
N ARG A 311 -1.07 -20.56 -16.78
CA ARG A 311 -0.83 -19.96 -18.09
C ARG A 311 -0.79 -18.44 -17.98
N TYR A 312 0.08 -17.82 -18.79
CA TYR A 312 0.36 -16.39 -18.76
C TYR A 312 0.31 -15.79 -20.16
N LEU A 313 -0.41 -14.68 -20.31
CA LEU A 313 -0.37 -13.88 -21.52
C LEU A 313 0.86 -12.98 -21.47
N LEU A 314 1.74 -13.11 -22.45
CA LEU A 314 2.98 -12.32 -22.57
C LEU A 314 2.70 -10.98 -23.27
N ALA A 315 3.55 -9.99 -23.05
CA ALA A 315 3.53 -8.77 -23.85
C ALA A 315 3.85 -9.10 -25.33
N PRO A 316 3.30 -8.35 -26.29
CA PRO A 316 3.49 -8.67 -27.71
C PRO A 316 4.94 -8.53 -28.21
N TRP A 317 5.77 -7.81 -27.47
CA TRP A 317 7.21 -7.64 -27.74
C TRP A 317 8.11 -8.60 -26.97
N ASP A 318 7.56 -9.42 -26.09
CA ASP A 318 8.31 -10.37 -25.29
C ASP A 318 8.23 -11.76 -25.96
N THR A 319 9.39 -12.31 -26.26
CA THR A 319 9.55 -13.61 -26.92
C THR A 319 10.50 -14.49 -26.14
N GLY A 320 10.37 -15.81 -26.29
CA GLY A 320 11.32 -16.76 -25.75
C GLY A 320 11.33 -16.88 -24.23
N PRO A 321 10.17 -17.10 -23.55
CA PRO A 321 10.19 -17.48 -22.15
C PRO A 321 10.89 -18.83 -21.98
N GLU A 322 11.61 -18.97 -20.86
CA GLU A 322 12.34 -20.20 -20.52
C GLU A 322 11.88 -20.69 -19.16
N THR A 323 11.84 -21.99 -18.99
CA THR A 323 11.65 -22.60 -17.68
C THR A 323 12.77 -22.16 -16.71
N LEU A 324 12.61 -22.38 -15.42
CA LEU A 324 13.65 -22.07 -14.42
C LEU A 324 14.96 -22.87 -14.64
N THR A 325 14.92 -23.91 -15.47
CA THR A 325 16.11 -24.72 -15.86
C THR A 325 16.72 -24.31 -17.20
N GLY A 326 16.21 -23.21 -17.81
CA GLY A 326 16.74 -22.69 -19.08
C GLY A 326 16.20 -23.38 -20.34
N ARG A 327 15.22 -24.29 -20.23
CA ARG A 327 14.58 -24.88 -21.42
C ARG A 327 13.51 -23.93 -21.97
N PRO A 328 13.35 -23.83 -23.30
CA PRO A 328 12.27 -23.05 -23.88
C PRO A 328 10.90 -23.44 -23.32
N LEU A 329 10.08 -22.45 -22.97
CA LEU A 329 8.69 -22.63 -22.56
C LEU A 329 7.80 -22.33 -23.78
N ALA A 330 7.01 -23.31 -24.21
CA ALA A 330 6.17 -23.17 -25.39
C ALA A 330 5.16 -22.01 -25.23
N VAL A 331 4.95 -21.28 -26.35
CA VAL A 331 4.01 -20.15 -26.43
C VAL A 331 3.13 -20.32 -27.66
N SER A 332 1.84 -20.20 -27.49
CA SER A 332 0.85 -20.21 -28.59
C SER A 332 -0.10 -19.03 -28.46
N GLY A 333 -0.26 -18.22 -29.52
CA GLY A 333 -1.10 -17.01 -29.47
C GLY A 333 -0.68 -16.00 -28.39
N GLY A 334 0.60 -16.01 -27.98
CA GLY A 334 1.12 -15.17 -26.90
C GLY A 334 0.81 -15.71 -25.48
N VAL A 335 0.27 -16.92 -25.36
CA VAL A 335 -0.03 -17.60 -24.08
C VAL A 335 1.00 -18.69 -23.85
N THR A 336 1.60 -18.73 -22.66
CA THR A 336 2.56 -19.77 -22.28
C THR A 336 1.91 -21.13 -22.08
N ALA A 337 2.66 -22.20 -22.28
CA ALA A 337 2.33 -23.48 -21.68
C ALA A 337 2.23 -23.35 -20.16
N PRO A 338 1.55 -24.29 -19.46
CA PRO A 338 1.39 -24.22 -18.01
C PRO A 338 2.75 -24.19 -17.31
N ALA A 339 2.98 -23.13 -16.50
CA ALA A 339 4.12 -22.99 -15.60
C ALA A 339 3.60 -22.98 -14.15
N ARG A 340 4.08 -23.90 -13.33
CA ARG A 340 3.63 -24.02 -11.93
C ARG A 340 4.81 -23.93 -10.98
N ALA A 341 4.61 -23.19 -9.89
CA ALA A 341 5.58 -23.17 -8.80
C ALA A 341 5.63 -24.53 -8.09
N ARG A 342 6.79 -24.87 -7.53
CA ARG A 342 7.03 -26.17 -6.87
C ARG A 342 6.58 -26.18 -5.40
N THR A 343 6.02 -25.10 -4.90
CA THR A 343 5.62 -24.96 -3.50
C THR A 343 4.25 -25.55 -3.24
N GLY A 344 3.98 -25.97 -2.00
CA GLY A 344 2.68 -26.54 -1.61
C GLY A 344 1.50 -25.55 -1.73
N CYS A 345 1.76 -24.22 -1.66
CA CYS A 345 0.75 -23.19 -1.86
C CYS A 345 0.58 -22.77 -3.33
N GLY A 346 1.34 -23.35 -4.26
CA GLY A 346 1.32 -23.02 -5.69
C GLY A 346 1.92 -21.65 -6.05
N ARG A 347 2.55 -20.95 -5.11
CA ARG A 347 3.20 -19.65 -5.31
C ARG A 347 4.70 -19.79 -5.35
N GLY A 348 5.38 -18.99 -6.16
CA GLY A 348 6.84 -19.02 -6.25
C GLY A 348 7.35 -18.72 -7.65
N PRO A 349 8.65 -18.92 -7.91
CA PRO A 349 9.24 -18.75 -9.23
C PRO A 349 8.60 -19.65 -10.27
N LEU A 350 8.42 -19.15 -11.49
CA LEU A 350 7.74 -19.85 -12.57
C LEU A 350 8.63 -20.04 -13.81
N PHE A 351 9.13 -18.93 -14.36
CA PHE A 351 9.90 -18.91 -15.60
C PHE A 351 10.77 -17.66 -15.72
N HIS A 352 11.72 -17.71 -16.63
CA HIS A 352 12.54 -16.58 -17.04
C HIS A 352 11.96 -15.95 -18.31
N LEU A 353 12.04 -14.61 -18.39
CA LEU A 353 11.68 -13.84 -19.56
C LEU A 353 12.70 -12.71 -19.72
N GLY A 354 13.51 -12.77 -20.77
CA GLY A 354 14.66 -11.90 -20.91
C GLY A 354 15.63 -12.03 -19.73
N SER A 355 16.02 -10.93 -19.14
CA SER A 355 16.92 -10.89 -17.97
C SER A 355 16.19 -11.06 -16.63
N ARG A 356 14.88 -11.26 -16.61
CA ARG A 356 14.06 -11.31 -15.37
C ARG A 356 13.54 -12.71 -15.09
N THR A 357 13.27 -12.98 -13.83
CA THR A 357 12.50 -14.14 -13.36
C THR A 357 11.14 -13.68 -12.91
N PHE A 358 10.10 -14.32 -13.40
CA PHE A 358 8.73 -14.08 -12.98
C PHE A 358 8.23 -15.23 -12.10
N GLY A 359 7.42 -14.86 -11.11
CA GLY A 359 6.79 -15.79 -10.19
C GLY A 359 5.32 -15.46 -9.97
N ASP A 360 4.59 -16.39 -9.37
CA ASP A 360 3.24 -16.18 -8.89
C ASP A 360 3.27 -15.85 -7.39
N LEU A 361 2.77 -14.68 -7.02
CA LEU A 361 2.52 -14.29 -5.63
C LEU A 361 1.02 -14.03 -5.39
N GLY A 362 0.14 -14.63 -6.23
CA GLY A 362 -1.31 -14.55 -6.08
C GLY A 362 -1.96 -13.31 -6.71
N GLY A 363 -1.25 -12.56 -7.55
CA GLY A 363 -1.76 -11.40 -8.26
C GLY A 363 -2.37 -11.73 -9.63
N PRO A 364 -3.03 -10.74 -10.29
CA PRO A 364 -3.54 -10.89 -11.66
C PRO A 364 -2.43 -10.90 -12.70
N ARG A 365 -1.21 -10.59 -12.29
CA ARG A 365 0.00 -10.57 -13.13
C ARG A 365 1.13 -11.30 -12.43
N ALA A 366 2.03 -11.88 -13.20
CA ALA A 366 3.26 -12.42 -12.66
C ALA A 366 4.12 -11.33 -12.02
N THR A 367 4.69 -11.65 -10.87
CA THR A 367 5.57 -10.76 -10.10
C THR A 367 7.01 -10.92 -10.56
N ALA A 368 7.72 -9.83 -10.84
CA ALA A 368 9.15 -9.86 -11.05
C ALA A 368 9.87 -10.17 -9.73
N LEU A 369 10.60 -11.29 -9.68
CA LEU A 369 11.33 -11.76 -8.51
C LEU A 369 12.82 -11.49 -8.65
N ALA A 370 13.43 -10.94 -7.60
CA ALA A 370 14.86 -10.74 -7.48
C ALA A 370 15.40 -11.27 -6.15
N TYR A 371 16.68 -11.62 -6.12
CA TYR A 371 17.40 -11.99 -4.90
C TYR A 371 18.76 -11.29 -4.88
N ARG A 372 19.13 -10.75 -3.71
CA ARG A 372 20.44 -10.14 -3.46
C ARG A 372 21.16 -10.91 -2.36
N LEU A 373 22.45 -11.09 -2.53
CA LEU A 373 23.31 -11.70 -1.51
C LEU A 373 23.53 -10.74 -0.33
N PRO A 374 23.88 -11.26 0.86
CA PRO A 374 24.19 -10.43 2.02
C PRO A 374 25.34 -9.44 1.79
N GLU A 375 26.25 -9.74 0.89
CA GLU A 375 27.45 -8.95 0.57
C GLU A 375 27.16 -7.83 -0.45
N ASP A 376 26.03 -7.91 -1.17
CA ASP A 376 25.65 -6.87 -2.13
C ASP A 376 25.25 -5.59 -1.40
N ARG A 377 25.86 -4.46 -1.79
CA ARG A 377 25.48 -3.16 -1.23
C ARG A 377 24.01 -2.86 -1.43
N PRO A 378 23.31 -2.31 -0.42
CA PRO A 378 21.87 -2.08 -0.51
C PRO A 378 21.45 -1.09 -1.60
N ASP A 379 22.34 -0.22 -2.02
CA ASP A 379 22.18 0.84 -3.03
C ASP A 379 22.51 0.41 -4.47
N GLY A 380 22.87 -0.88 -4.63
CA GLY A 380 23.18 -1.42 -5.95
C GLY A 380 21.98 -1.28 -6.91
N THR A 381 22.14 -0.40 -7.90
CA THR A 381 21.24 -0.18 -9.05
C THR A 381 21.28 -1.35 -10.05
N GLY A 382 21.72 -2.53 -9.59
CA GLY A 382 21.78 -3.73 -10.41
C GLY A 382 20.42 -4.04 -11.03
N ARG A 383 20.38 -4.12 -12.37
CA ARG A 383 19.21 -4.62 -13.09
C ARG A 383 18.80 -5.96 -12.52
N PRO A 384 17.49 -6.24 -12.38
CA PRO A 384 17.03 -7.51 -11.89
C PRO A 384 17.59 -8.63 -12.77
N ALA A 385 18.52 -9.38 -12.21
CA ALA A 385 19.10 -10.53 -12.86
C ALA A 385 18.18 -11.74 -12.72
N ARG A 386 18.33 -12.74 -13.62
CA ARG A 386 17.67 -14.04 -13.46
C ARG A 386 18.04 -14.64 -12.10
N LEU A 387 17.07 -15.24 -11.43
CA LEU A 387 17.32 -15.95 -10.19
C LEU A 387 18.25 -17.15 -10.43
N GLY A 388 19.41 -17.13 -9.81
CA GLY A 388 20.27 -18.31 -9.70
C GLY A 388 19.66 -19.38 -8.78
N PRO A 389 20.32 -20.54 -8.64
CA PRO A 389 19.82 -21.66 -7.82
C PRO A 389 19.48 -21.26 -6.38
N ARG A 390 20.35 -20.47 -5.71
CA ARG A 390 20.13 -19.97 -4.34
C ARG A 390 18.91 -19.08 -4.27
N GLY A 391 18.78 -18.10 -5.17
CA GLY A 391 17.63 -17.18 -5.18
C GLY A 391 16.31 -17.93 -5.42
N ARG A 392 16.30 -18.96 -6.27
CA ARG A 392 15.14 -19.84 -6.46
C ARG A 392 14.77 -20.56 -5.17
N GLY A 393 15.74 -21.21 -4.51
CA GLY A 393 15.50 -21.90 -3.23
C GLY A 393 15.02 -20.98 -2.12
N ILE A 394 15.44 -19.70 -2.10
CA ILE A 394 14.92 -18.68 -1.18
C ILE A 394 13.46 -18.39 -1.49
N TRP A 395 13.11 -18.12 -2.76
CA TRP A 395 11.74 -17.82 -3.14
C TRP A 395 10.80 -19.01 -3.03
N ASP A 396 11.26 -20.24 -3.23
CA ASP A 396 10.46 -21.46 -3.00
C ASP A 396 10.03 -21.58 -1.53
N ARG A 397 10.85 -21.14 -0.58
CA ARG A 397 10.50 -21.10 0.85
C ARG A 397 9.67 -19.87 1.24
N LEU A 398 9.94 -18.72 0.62
CA LEU A 398 9.43 -17.43 1.04
C LEU A 398 8.07 -17.07 0.43
N ALA A 399 7.78 -17.54 -0.79
CA ALA A 399 6.65 -17.07 -1.58
C ALA A 399 5.28 -17.27 -0.91
N CYS A 400 5.11 -18.36 -0.16
CA CYS A 400 3.87 -18.63 0.57
C CYS A 400 3.66 -17.67 1.76
N ALA A 401 4.74 -17.23 2.40
CA ALA A 401 4.71 -16.35 3.55
C ALA A 401 4.74 -14.85 3.17
N ALA A 402 5.32 -14.52 2.00
CA ALA A 402 5.51 -13.13 1.55
C ALA A 402 4.26 -12.51 0.93
N ALA A 403 3.31 -13.31 0.46
CA ALA A 403 2.19 -12.86 -0.35
C ALA A 403 0.92 -12.63 0.47
N ASP A 404 0.35 -11.42 0.39
CA ASP A 404 -1.02 -11.12 0.80
C ASP A 404 -1.92 -11.11 -0.46
N PRO A 405 -2.86 -12.06 -0.61
CA PRO A 405 -3.74 -12.11 -1.78
C PRO A 405 -4.57 -10.85 -2.00
N ALA A 406 -4.80 -10.08 -0.93
CA ALA A 406 -5.54 -8.81 -1.01
C ALA A 406 -4.71 -7.67 -1.63
N LYS A 407 -3.38 -7.83 -1.73
CA LYS A 407 -2.45 -6.81 -2.22
C LYS A 407 -1.56 -7.37 -3.32
N PRO A 408 -2.02 -7.37 -4.58
CA PRO A 408 -1.20 -7.83 -5.69
C PRO A 408 0.17 -7.17 -5.74
N VAL A 409 1.22 -7.99 -5.85
CA VAL A 409 2.62 -7.56 -5.88
C VAL A 409 3.10 -7.54 -7.33
N SER A 410 3.67 -6.41 -7.78
CA SER A 410 4.24 -6.26 -9.12
C SER A 410 5.71 -6.64 -9.17
N GLU A 411 6.44 -6.35 -8.09
CA GLU A 411 7.87 -6.62 -7.97
C GLU A 411 8.23 -7.01 -6.54
N ALA A 412 9.10 -7.99 -6.38
CA ALA A 412 9.55 -8.46 -5.07
C ALA A 412 11.05 -8.76 -5.08
N THR A 413 11.78 -8.18 -4.14
CA THR A 413 13.21 -8.40 -3.96
C THR A 413 13.46 -8.96 -2.57
N ALA A 414 14.07 -10.13 -2.50
CA ALA A 414 14.55 -10.73 -1.26
C ALA A 414 16.05 -10.44 -1.11
N SER A 415 16.46 -9.97 0.07
CA SER A 415 17.86 -9.66 0.40
C SER A 415 18.24 -10.45 1.65
N GLY A 416 19.17 -11.41 1.52
CA GLY A 416 19.75 -12.09 2.66
C GLY A 416 20.58 -11.10 3.47
N PHE A 417 20.52 -11.16 4.81
CA PHE A 417 21.34 -10.29 5.66
C PHE A 417 22.05 -11.05 6.80
N TRP A 418 21.71 -12.29 7.02
CA TRP A 418 22.42 -13.23 7.90
C TRP A 418 22.18 -14.66 7.43
N SER A 419 23.20 -15.51 7.52
CA SER A 419 23.06 -16.95 7.29
C SER A 419 24.01 -17.70 8.22
N GLY A 420 23.58 -18.83 8.73
CA GLY A 420 24.37 -19.66 9.64
C GLY A 420 23.56 -20.80 10.25
N GLU A 421 24.18 -21.55 11.12
CA GLU A 421 23.50 -22.57 11.91
C GLU A 421 22.81 -21.92 13.12
N LEU A 422 21.62 -22.37 13.43
CA LEU A 422 20.94 -21.98 14.66
C LEU A 422 21.59 -22.66 15.87
N PRO A 423 21.67 -21.98 17.01
CA PRO A 423 22.34 -22.53 18.21
C PRO A 423 21.63 -23.78 18.76
N TYR A 424 22.30 -24.49 19.65
CA TYR A 424 21.74 -25.61 20.40
C TYR A 424 21.13 -26.74 19.57
N GLY A 425 21.81 -27.11 18.48
CA GLY A 425 21.38 -28.21 17.60
C GLY A 425 20.29 -27.80 16.59
N GLY A 426 20.15 -26.52 16.34
CA GLY A 426 19.29 -26.03 15.27
C GLY A 426 19.89 -26.28 13.89
N THR A 427 19.04 -26.25 12.88
CA THR A 427 19.44 -26.41 11.47
C THR A 427 20.02 -25.12 10.90
N SER A 428 20.64 -25.19 9.72
CA SER A 428 21.04 -24.03 8.95
C SER A 428 19.84 -23.15 8.63
N ALA A 429 19.98 -21.84 8.78
CA ALA A 429 18.93 -20.86 8.55
C ALA A 429 19.51 -19.60 7.89
N GLU A 430 18.62 -18.85 7.25
CA GLU A 430 18.95 -17.58 6.62
C GLU A 430 17.90 -16.53 7.00
N TRP A 431 18.33 -15.34 7.38
CA TRP A 431 17.46 -14.20 7.59
C TRP A 431 17.40 -13.33 6.33
N VAL A 432 16.19 -13.10 5.87
CA VAL A 432 15.91 -12.38 4.63
C VAL A 432 15.00 -11.20 4.89
N CYS A 433 15.33 -10.04 4.33
CA CYS A 433 14.45 -8.89 4.24
C CYS A 433 13.82 -8.85 2.84
N THR A 434 12.51 -8.92 2.74
CA THR A 434 11.78 -8.90 1.48
C THR A 434 11.14 -7.55 1.28
N ARG A 435 11.50 -6.86 0.19
CA ARG A 435 10.83 -5.64 -0.28
C ARG A 435 9.80 -6.01 -1.33
N LEU A 436 8.55 -5.55 -1.14
CA LEU A 436 7.43 -5.76 -2.05
C LEU A 436 6.99 -4.43 -2.63
N THR A 437 6.83 -4.35 -3.95
CA THR A 437 6.18 -3.23 -4.64
C THR A 437 4.79 -3.66 -5.04
N TYR A 438 3.76 -2.95 -4.59
CA TYR A 438 2.38 -3.34 -4.84
C TYR A 438 1.85 -2.77 -6.15
N ALA A 439 1.03 -3.53 -6.85
CA ALA A 439 0.43 -3.14 -8.14
C ALA A 439 -0.45 -1.89 -8.03
N ALA A 440 -1.07 -1.64 -6.88
CA ALA A 440 -1.86 -0.44 -6.60
C ALA A 440 -1.01 0.77 -6.18
N GLY A 441 0.31 0.62 -6.15
CA GLY A 441 1.27 1.61 -5.64
C GLY A 441 1.64 1.39 -4.18
N GLY A 442 2.79 1.97 -3.79
CA GLY A 442 3.38 1.79 -2.48
C GLY A 442 4.31 0.58 -2.39
N THR A 443 5.08 0.53 -1.30
CA THR A 443 6.02 -0.54 -1.00
C THR A 443 5.80 -1.03 0.43
N GLY A 444 6.17 -2.27 0.69
CA GLY A 444 6.27 -2.85 2.01
C GLY A 444 7.56 -3.64 2.15
N ALA A 445 8.05 -3.80 3.37
CA ALA A 445 9.19 -4.67 3.61
C ALA A 445 8.97 -5.48 4.90
N GLN A 446 9.31 -6.76 4.84
CA GLN A 446 9.17 -7.68 5.95
C GLN A 446 10.38 -8.61 6.05
N ALA A 447 10.77 -8.93 7.26
CA ALA A 447 11.80 -9.92 7.52
C ALA A 447 11.19 -11.31 7.72
N ALA A 448 11.94 -12.32 7.33
CA ALA A 448 11.63 -13.71 7.61
C ALA A 448 12.89 -14.49 7.95
N LEU A 449 12.78 -15.41 8.90
CA LEU A 449 13.77 -16.43 9.19
C LEU A 449 13.43 -17.69 8.41
N LEU A 450 14.33 -18.10 7.53
CA LEU A 450 14.21 -19.28 6.66
C LEU A 450 15.05 -20.41 7.27
N GLY A 451 14.45 -21.21 8.13
CA GLY A 451 14.96 -22.50 8.56
C GLY A 451 14.31 -23.62 7.76
N GLY A 452 13.56 -24.52 8.39
CA GLY A 452 12.69 -25.48 7.69
C GLY A 452 11.59 -24.77 6.93
N GLU A 453 10.69 -24.09 7.65
CA GLU A 453 9.64 -23.24 7.07
C GLU A 453 9.98 -21.76 7.21
N ALA A 454 9.47 -20.94 6.27
CA ALA A 454 9.61 -19.49 6.36
C ALA A 454 8.77 -18.95 7.52
N ARG A 455 9.43 -18.30 8.48
CA ARG A 455 8.77 -17.66 9.62
C ARG A 455 8.89 -16.14 9.49
N PRO A 456 7.79 -15.42 9.26
CA PRO A 456 7.80 -13.96 9.31
C PRO A 456 8.24 -13.47 10.70
N THR A 457 9.12 -12.47 10.74
CA THR A 457 9.70 -11.92 11.98
C THR A 457 9.42 -10.43 12.16
N GLY A 458 8.58 -9.84 11.31
CA GLY A 458 8.14 -8.46 11.41
C GLY A 458 8.60 -7.58 10.24
N ALA A 459 8.46 -6.26 10.41
CA ALA A 459 8.92 -5.30 9.42
C ALA A 459 10.46 -5.25 9.38
N CYS A 460 11.04 -4.94 8.22
CA CYS A 460 12.46 -4.66 8.07
C CYS A 460 12.70 -3.39 7.25
N ASP A 461 13.86 -2.80 7.43
CA ASP A 461 14.41 -1.78 6.53
C ASP A 461 15.43 -2.47 5.60
N PRO A 462 15.19 -2.53 4.27
CA PRO A 462 16.13 -3.17 3.36
C PRO A 462 17.52 -2.53 3.33
N GLY A 463 17.64 -1.23 3.67
CA GLY A 463 18.91 -0.52 3.75
C GLY A 463 19.67 -0.77 5.06
N ARG A 464 18.94 -1.14 6.11
CA ARG A 464 19.49 -1.38 7.46
C ARG A 464 18.76 -2.55 8.12
N PRO A 465 18.85 -3.75 7.53
CA PRO A 465 18.07 -4.87 8.03
C PRO A 465 18.50 -5.26 9.42
N VAL A 466 17.52 -5.37 10.32
CA VAL A 466 17.63 -5.98 11.63
C VAL A 466 16.32 -6.66 11.94
N SER A 467 16.39 -7.87 12.46
CA SER A 467 15.18 -8.59 12.84
C SER A 467 15.48 -9.62 13.93
N GLY A 468 14.44 -9.97 14.69
CA GLY A 468 14.56 -10.96 15.76
C GLY A 468 13.24 -11.67 16.03
N THR A 469 13.32 -12.86 16.58
CA THR A 469 12.16 -13.68 16.91
C THR A 469 12.45 -14.63 18.08
N TRP A 470 11.38 -14.99 18.81
CA TRP A 470 11.45 -16.11 19.74
C TRP A 470 11.45 -17.42 18.96
N TRP A 471 12.46 -18.23 19.23
CA TRP A 471 12.69 -19.52 18.60
C TRP A 471 12.77 -20.63 19.64
N ARG A 472 12.17 -21.77 19.35
CA ARG A 472 12.21 -22.94 20.22
C ARG A 472 13.26 -23.91 19.68
N ALA A 473 14.29 -24.16 20.48
CA ALA A 473 15.34 -25.11 20.16
C ALA A 473 14.80 -26.56 20.12
N PRO A 474 15.48 -27.51 19.47
CA PRO A 474 15.14 -28.93 19.52
C PRO A 474 15.01 -29.48 20.94
N SER A 475 15.76 -28.93 21.90
CA SER A 475 15.66 -29.26 23.34
C SER A 475 14.35 -28.81 24.01
N GLY A 476 13.46 -28.11 23.27
CA GLY A 476 12.22 -27.55 23.79
C GLY A 476 12.38 -26.20 24.48
N ARG A 477 13.61 -25.70 24.72
CA ARG A 477 13.85 -24.39 25.34
C ARG A 477 13.65 -23.24 24.37
N TRP A 478 13.19 -22.11 24.90
CA TRP A 478 12.99 -20.90 24.13
C TRP A 478 14.18 -19.95 24.21
N TYR A 479 14.60 -19.42 23.08
CA TYR A 479 15.62 -18.41 22.93
C TYR A 479 15.11 -17.28 22.05
N TYR A 480 15.54 -16.05 22.31
CA TYR A 480 15.37 -14.96 21.39
C TYR A 480 16.57 -14.89 20.46
N LEU A 481 16.32 -14.99 19.19
CA LEU A 481 17.35 -14.88 18.16
C LEU A 481 17.19 -13.54 17.44
N ALA A 482 18.28 -12.83 17.18
CA ALA A 482 18.27 -11.63 16.37
C ALA A 482 19.54 -11.50 15.52
N ALA A 483 19.38 -10.97 14.31
CA ALA A 483 20.49 -10.68 13.42
C ALA A 483 20.35 -9.29 12.81
N ALA A 484 21.46 -8.72 12.36
CA ALA A 484 21.52 -7.45 11.65
C ALA A 484 22.33 -7.61 10.37
N GLY A 485 22.17 -6.65 9.46
CA GLY A 485 22.92 -6.60 8.21
C GLY A 485 24.42 -6.42 8.42
N HIS A 486 25.17 -6.67 7.35
CA HIS A 486 26.64 -6.65 7.37
C HIS A 486 27.23 -5.42 8.08
N GLY A 487 28.26 -5.65 8.92
CA GLY A 487 28.93 -4.59 9.68
C GLY A 487 28.15 -4.03 10.86
N ARG A 488 27.02 -4.65 11.23
CA ARG A 488 26.18 -4.21 12.36
C ARG A 488 25.99 -5.30 13.39
N VAL A 489 25.89 -4.89 14.64
CA VAL A 489 25.64 -5.78 15.78
C VAL A 489 24.22 -5.56 16.29
N PRO A 490 23.38 -6.60 16.36
CA PRO A 490 22.04 -6.48 16.95
C PRO A 490 22.13 -6.31 18.47
N HIS A 491 21.31 -5.40 19.01
CA HIS A 491 21.14 -5.18 20.44
C HIS A 491 19.67 -5.35 20.80
N ALA A 492 19.41 -6.08 21.87
CA ALA A 492 18.06 -6.39 22.33
C ALA A 492 17.89 -5.98 23.80
N ALA A 493 16.88 -5.15 24.07
CA ALA A 493 16.43 -4.82 25.42
C ALA A 493 15.18 -5.63 25.79
N GLY A 494 15.04 -5.98 27.07
CA GLY A 494 13.93 -6.82 27.55
C GLY A 494 14.28 -8.30 27.70
N LEU A 495 15.54 -8.68 27.46
CA LEU A 495 16.07 -10.03 27.72
C LEU A 495 16.75 -10.11 29.09
N ARG A 496 16.72 -11.28 29.70
CA ARG A 496 17.46 -11.53 30.98
C ARG A 496 18.96 -11.61 30.74
N ARG A 497 19.38 -12.31 29.70
CA ARG A 497 20.78 -12.44 29.26
C ARG A 497 20.81 -12.52 27.75
N SER A 498 21.86 -12.02 27.14
CA SER A 498 22.13 -12.18 25.70
C SER A 498 23.63 -12.35 25.46
N THR A 499 23.98 -13.18 24.49
CA THR A 499 25.34 -13.39 23.99
C THR A 499 25.34 -13.28 22.48
N SER A 500 26.48 -12.95 21.89
CA SER A 500 26.66 -12.99 20.45
C SER A 500 27.30 -14.33 20.05
N TRP A 501 26.77 -14.94 18.97
CA TRP A 501 27.25 -16.19 18.43
C TRP A 501 27.18 -16.15 16.90
N ASN A 502 28.32 -16.15 16.24
CA ASN A 502 28.41 -16.10 14.75
C ASN A 502 27.55 -14.99 14.11
N GLY A 503 27.63 -13.76 14.64
CA GLY A 503 26.83 -12.63 14.16
C GLY A 503 25.34 -12.68 14.53
N LEU A 504 24.93 -13.69 15.29
CA LEU A 504 23.61 -13.87 15.83
C LEU A 504 23.58 -13.46 17.30
N LEU A 505 22.65 -12.62 17.72
CA LEU A 505 22.33 -12.41 19.11
C LEU A 505 21.44 -13.56 19.59
N VAL A 506 21.86 -14.22 20.66
CA VAL A 506 21.11 -15.29 21.33
C VAL A 506 20.76 -14.85 22.72
N GLY A 507 19.50 -14.73 23.05
CA GLY A 507 19.02 -14.24 24.32
C GLY A 507 18.09 -15.19 25.06
N THR A 508 18.02 -15.05 26.38
CA THR A 508 17.04 -15.73 27.22
C THR A 508 16.12 -14.73 27.90
N GLY A 509 14.89 -15.12 28.14
CA GLY A 509 13.89 -14.28 28.79
C GLY A 509 12.55 -15.00 28.90
N THR A 510 11.50 -14.27 29.19
CA THR A 510 10.13 -14.79 29.15
C THR A 510 9.71 -15.00 27.69
N PRO A 511 9.38 -16.23 27.27
CA PRO A 511 8.97 -16.49 25.88
C PRO A 511 7.83 -15.58 25.45
N GLN A 512 7.89 -15.09 24.21
CA GLN A 512 6.92 -14.18 23.60
C GLN A 512 6.80 -12.79 24.26
N ALA A 513 7.58 -12.49 25.31
CA ALA A 513 7.65 -11.14 25.83
C ALA A 513 8.15 -10.16 24.74
N PRO A 514 7.68 -8.92 24.75
CA PRO A 514 8.13 -7.91 23.81
C PRO A 514 9.61 -7.60 24.01
N VAL A 515 10.36 -7.60 22.91
CA VAL A 515 11.80 -7.27 22.88
C VAL A 515 11.99 -6.07 21.99
N THR A 516 12.69 -5.04 22.48
CA THR A 516 13.08 -3.89 21.67
C THR A 516 14.41 -4.19 21.00
N LEU A 517 14.43 -4.19 19.67
CA LEU A 517 15.59 -4.54 18.87
C LEU A 517 16.15 -3.31 18.16
N THR A 518 17.46 -3.13 18.23
CA THR A 518 18.22 -2.09 17.50
C THR A 518 19.48 -2.71 16.90
N ALA A 519 20.13 -2.02 15.95
CA ALA A 519 21.42 -2.41 15.41
C ALA A 519 22.36 -1.19 15.36
N ARG A 520 23.56 -1.37 15.80
CA ARG A 520 24.65 -0.38 15.81
C ARG A 520 25.76 -0.77 14.85
#